data_0d1e3bd7686b0d89767c5034fcd460eb
#
_entry.id   0d1e3bd7686b0d89767c5034fcd460eb
#
_cell.length_a   1.000
_cell.length_b   1.000
_cell.length_c   1.000
_cell.angle_alpha   90.00
_cell.angle_beta   90.00
_cell.angle_gamma   90.00
#
_symmetry.space_group_name_H-M   'P 1'
#
loop_
_entity.id
_entity.type
_entity.pdbx_description
1 polymer ?
#
loop_
_entity_poly.entity_id
_entity_poly.type
_entity_poly.pdbx_seq_one_letter_code
_entity_poly.pdbx_strand_id
1 'polypeptide(L)'
;MILRYIYNPELAQASYLVGCAATGDALLVDPDRNVDQYIELAEREGLRITATTETHIHADFVSGARELARRTGARLYLSDEGP
;
A
#
# COMPACT_ATOMS: atom_id res chain seq x y z
N MET A 1 9.83 -13.86 -3.11
CA MET A 1 9.15 -12.56 -3.20
C MET A 1 7.72 -12.75 -3.67
N ILE A 2 6.80 -12.09 -3.04
CA ILE A 2 5.39 -12.16 -3.36
C ILE A 2 4.98 -10.82 -3.94
N LEU A 3 4.34 -10.84 -5.12
CA LEU A 3 3.86 -9.61 -5.75
C LEU A 3 2.40 -9.77 -6.07
N ARG A 4 1.58 -8.85 -5.59
CA ARG A 4 0.15 -8.85 -5.88
C ARG A 4 -0.24 -7.51 -6.47
N TYR A 5 -0.98 -7.55 -7.55
CA TYR A 5 -1.47 -6.38 -8.26
C TYR A 5 -2.96 -6.22 -7.93
N ILE A 6 -3.34 -5.06 -7.46
CA ILE A 6 -4.71 -4.77 -7.08
C ILE A 6 -5.18 -3.57 -7.91
N TYR A 7 -6.21 -3.76 -8.72
CA TYR A 7 -6.74 -2.70 -9.55
C TYR A 7 -8.15 -2.34 -9.14
N ASN A 8 -8.40 -1.06 -8.94
CA ASN A 8 -9.72 -0.55 -8.64
C ASN A 8 -10.25 0.17 -9.88
N PRO A 9 -11.19 -0.45 -10.62
CA PRO A 9 -11.67 0.17 -11.87
C PRO A 9 -12.47 1.45 -11.65
N GLU A 10 -13.12 1.59 -10.49
CA GLU A 10 -13.91 2.80 -10.23
C GLU A 10 -13.01 4.01 -10.08
N LEU A 11 -11.81 3.83 -9.56
CA LEU A 11 -10.86 4.91 -9.37
C LEU A 11 -9.77 4.91 -10.43
N ALA A 12 -9.77 3.93 -11.31
CA ALA A 12 -8.71 3.73 -12.31
C ALA A 12 -7.34 3.73 -11.62
N GLN A 13 -7.25 3.10 -10.46
CA GLN A 13 -6.05 3.14 -9.65
C GLN A 13 -5.51 1.74 -9.41
N ALA A 14 -4.21 1.58 -9.59
CA ALA A 14 -3.52 0.33 -9.35
C ALA A 14 -2.68 0.43 -8.09
N SER A 15 -2.68 -0.65 -7.32
CA SER A 15 -1.88 -0.77 -6.12
C SER A 15 -1.06 -2.04 -6.21
N TYR A 16 0.05 -2.09 -5.49
CA TYR A 16 0.93 -3.25 -5.50
C TYR A 16 1.30 -3.63 -4.08
N LEU A 17 1.18 -4.91 -3.78
CA LEU A 17 1.70 -5.48 -2.54
C LEU A 17 2.96 -6.25 -2.88
N VAL A 18 4.07 -5.87 -2.28
CA VAL A 18 5.36 -6.53 -2.48
C VAL A 18 5.79 -7.11 -1.15
N GLY A 19 5.85 -8.43 -1.06
CA GLY A 19 6.13 -9.09 0.20
C GLY A 19 7.36 -9.96 0.14
N CYS A 20 7.96 -10.14 1.30
CA CYS A 20 9.10 -11.04 1.48
C CYS A 20 8.65 -12.22 2.32
N ALA A 21 8.59 -13.41 1.71
CA ALA A 21 8.11 -14.58 2.42
C ALA A 21 9.04 -14.96 3.56
N ALA A 22 10.33 -14.66 3.43
CA ALA A 22 11.29 -15.04 4.46
C ALA A 22 11.12 -14.25 5.76
N THR A 23 10.77 -12.96 5.65
CA THR A 23 10.63 -12.11 6.84
C THR A 23 9.18 -11.85 7.22
N GLY A 24 8.25 -12.03 6.29
CA GLY A 24 6.86 -11.71 6.51
C GLY A 24 6.55 -10.22 6.37
N ASP A 25 7.49 -9.43 5.90
CA ASP A 25 7.28 -7.99 5.73
C ASP A 25 6.73 -7.68 4.35
N ALA A 26 5.92 -6.64 4.25
CA ALA A 26 5.34 -6.23 2.98
C ALA A 26 5.33 -4.72 2.83
N LEU A 27 5.46 -4.29 1.58
CA LEU A 27 5.35 -2.89 1.18
C LEU A 27 4.08 -2.75 0.33
N LEU A 28 3.27 -1.74 0.64
CA LEU A 28 2.09 -1.42 -0.15
C LEU A 28 2.34 -0.15 -0.93
N VAL A 29 2.20 -0.23 -2.25
CA VAL A 29 2.45 0.90 -3.15
C VAL A 29 1.12 1.42 -3.64
N ASP A 30 0.89 2.70 -3.47
CA ASP A 30 -0.28 3.44 -3.98
C ASP A 30 -1.61 2.86 -3.55
N PRO A 31 -1.84 2.65 -2.24
CA PRO A 31 -3.14 2.14 -1.80
C PRO A 31 -4.24 3.18 -2.01
N ASP A 32 -5.45 2.71 -2.34
CA ASP A 32 -6.59 3.59 -2.35
C ASP A 32 -7.17 3.69 -0.93
N ARG A 33 -8.29 4.40 -0.79
CA ARG A 33 -8.85 4.71 0.52
C ARG A 33 -9.44 3.49 1.24
N ASN A 34 -9.74 2.44 0.52
CA ASN A 34 -10.27 1.23 1.13
C ASN A 34 -9.11 0.40 1.65
N VAL A 35 -8.54 0.83 2.76
CA VAL A 35 -7.31 0.22 3.26
C VAL A 35 -7.53 -1.16 3.85
N ASP A 36 -8.77 -1.49 4.25
CA ASP A 36 -9.05 -2.81 4.81
C ASP A 36 -8.72 -3.92 3.84
N GLN A 37 -8.92 -3.69 2.53
CA GLN A 37 -8.64 -4.73 1.54
C GLN A 37 -7.16 -5.14 1.55
N TYR A 38 -6.28 -4.19 1.80
CA TYR A 38 -4.84 -4.48 1.81
C TYR A 38 -4.42 -5.21 3.08
N ILE A 39 -5.02 -4.82 4.21
CA ILE A 39 -4.73 -5.49 5.47
C ILE A 39 -5.19 -6.94 5.38
N GLU A 40 -6.38 -7.19 4.84
CA GLU A 40 -6.89 -8.54 4.69
C GLU A 40 -6.04 -9.36 3.73
N LEU A 41 -5.62 -8.75 2.62
CA LEU A 41 -4.78 -9.44 1.65
C LEU A 41 -3.46 -9.86 2.28
N ALA A 42 -2.84 -8.95 3.03
CA ALA A 42 -1.57 -9.26 3.69
C ALA A 42 -1.75 -10.40 4.68
N GLU A 43 -2.83 -10.39 5.44
CA GLU A 43 -3.09 -11.45 6.41
C GLU A 43 -3.25 -12.80 5.73
N ARG A 44 -3.96 -12.82 4.60
CA ARG A 44 -4.16 -14.07 3.87
C ARG A 44 -2.85 -14.62 3.33
N GLU A 45 -1.90 -13.72 3.00
CA GLU A 45 -0.61 -14.13 2.47
C GLU A 45 0.40 -14.40 3.57
N GLY A 46 0.01 -14.23 4.84
CA GLY A 46 0.93 -14.40 5.94
C GLY A 46 1.95 -13.29 6.06
N LEU A 47 1.58 -12.10 5.61
CA LEU A 47 2.47 -10.94 5.60
C LEU A 47 1.97 -9.86 6.53
N ARG A 48 2.88 -8.97 6.92
CA ARG A 48 2.56 -7.80 7.71
C ARG A 48 3.03 -6.57 6.96
N ILE A 49 2.13 -5.60 6.78
CA ILE A 49 2.50 -4.37 6.07
C ILE A 49 3.36 -3.53 6.98
N THR A 50 4.63 -3.36 6.62
CA THR A 50 5.58 -2.60 7.40
C THR A 50 5.94 -1.28 6.76
N ALA A 51 5.56 -1.09 5.50
CA ALA A 51 5.85 0.16 4.79
C ALA A 51 4.77 0.39 3.75
N THR A 52 4.50 1.65 3.46
CA THR A 52 3.59 2.02 2.39
C THR A 52 4.12 3.30 1.73
N THR A 53 3.83 3.47 0.46
CA THR A 53 4.34 4.61 -0.30
C THR A 53 3.33 5.05 -1.35
N GLU A 54 3.46 6.29 -1.77
CA GLU A 54 2.69 6.87 -2.88
C GLU A 54 3.66 7.30 -3.95
N THR A 55 3.34 6.97 -5.19
CA THR A 55 4.16 7.40 -6.33
C THR A 55 3.52 8.57 -7.07
N HIS A 56 2.27 8.92 -6.77
CA HIS A 56 1.55 9.99 -7.44
C HIS A 56 1.40 11.19 -6.53
N ILE A 57 2.05 12.28 -6.87
CA ILE A 57 2.07 13.46 -6.01
C ILE A 57 0.75 14.23 -6.04
N HIS A 58 -0.11 13.93 -7.00
CA HIS A 58 -1.37 14.66 -7.13
C HIS A 58 -2.56 13.94 -6.55
N ALA A 59 -2.37 12.76 -6.02
CA ALA A 59 -3.48 11.91 -5.60
C ALA A 59 -3.60 11.79 -4.11
N ASP A 60 -2.96 12.66 -3.35
CA ASP A 60 -2.92 12.52 -1.91
C ASP A 60 -4.30 12.57 -1.27
N PHE A 61 -5.24 13.27 -1.89
CA PHE A 61 -6.59 13.38 -1.33
C PHE A 61 -7.40 12.09 -1.52
N VAL A 62 -6.95 11.17 -2.37
CA VAL A 62 -7.63 9.88 -2.56
C VAL A 62 -6.75 8.71 -2.16
N SER A 63 -5.52 8.97 -1.76
CA SER A 63 -4.60 7.90 -1.38
C SER A 63 -4.93 7.37 0.00
N GLY A 64 -4.79 6.07 0.17
CA GLY A 64 -4.95 5.43 1.46
C GLY A 64 -3.65 5.24 2.22
N ALA A 65 -2.52 5.72 1.68
CA ALA A 65 -1.22 5.42 2.30
C ALA A 65 -1.13 5.96 3.72
N ARG A 66 -1.62 7.18 3.95
CA ARG A 66 -1.57 7.79 5.27
C ARG A 66 -2.45 7.03 6.25
N GLU A 67 -3.66 6.68 5.82
CA GLU A 67 -4.57 5.92 6.67
C GLU A 67 -4.04 4.53 6.93
N LEU A 68 -3.47 3.89 5.91
CA LEU A 68 -2.91 2.56 6.07
C LEU A 68 -1.75 2.58 7.06
N ALA A 69 -0.87 3.59 6.96
CA ALA A 69 0.24 3.72 7.89
C ALA A 69 -0.27 3.89 9.32
N ARG A 70 -1.32 4.72 9.50
CA ARG A 70 -1.89 4.94 10.81
C ARG A 70 -2.48 3.64 11.39
N ARG A 71 -3.18 2.87 10.54
CA ARG A 71 -3.87 1.67 10.98
C ARG A 71 -2.93 0.51 11.27
N THR A 72 -1.83 0.42 10.54
CA THR A 72 -0.93 -0.72 10.64
C THR A 72 0.35 -0.41 11.40
N GLY A 73 0.64 0.86 11.64
CA GLY A 73 1.94 1.24 12.18
C GLY A 73 3.05 1.20 11.16
N ALA A 74 2.71 1.02 9.88
CA ALA A 74 3.69 0.96 8.81
C ALA A 74 4.37 2.31 8.62
N ARG A 75 5.63 2.27 8.15
CA ARG A 75 6.35 3.48 7.83
C ARG A 75 5.84 4.03 6.51
N LEU A 76 5.58 5.33 6.48
CA LEU A 76 5.07 5.99 5.29
C LEU A 76 6.21 6.67 4.56
N TYR A 77 6.36 6.33 3.28
CA TYR A 77 7.34 6.96 2.40
C TYR A 77 6.58 7.71 1.34
N LEU A 78 6.86 8.98 1.20
CA LEU A 78 6.21 9.82 0.20
C LEU A 78 7.25 10.29 -0.80
N SER A 79 6.83 10.38 -2.06
CA SER A 79 7.69 10.98 -3.06
C SER A 79 7.77 12.48 -2.80
N ASP A 80 8.97 13.01 -2.76
CA ASP A 80 9.15 14.44 -2.64
C ASP A 80 9.71 15.03 -3.92
N GLU A 81 9.37 14.41 -5.03
CA GLU A 81 9.77 14.89 -6.34
C GLU A 81 8.89 16.00 -6.84
N GLY A 82 8.09 16.56 -6.03
CA GLY A 82 7.29 17.67 -6.42
C GLY A 82 8.16 18.84 -6.83
N PRO A 83 7.57 19.80 -7.51
CA PRO A 83 8.32 20.96 -7.94
C PRO A 83 8.85 21.74 -6.77
#